data_d630a8c66e916264ba9b6ec4d0e196d2
#
_entry.id   d630a8c66e916264ba9b6ec4d0e196d2
#
_cell.length_a   1.000
_cell.length_b   1.000
_cell.length_c   1.000
_cell.angle_alpha   90.00
_cell.angle_beta   90.00
_cell.angle_gamma   90.00
#
_symmetry.space_group_name_H-M   'P 1'
#
loop_
_entity.id
_entity.type
_entity.pdbx_description
1 polymer ?
#
loop_
_entity_poly.entity_id
_entity_poly.type
_entity_poly.pdbx_seq_one_letter_code
_entity_poly.pdbx_strand_id
1 'polypeptide(L)'
;MIALIDYDAGNMKSVEKALQLIGEDVLVTRDPKEILAADKVVLPGVGSFGDAMKNLHHFGLVPVIHQVVQEQTPFLGICLGLQLLFEKSEESPGVEGLGILKGEILRIPATEGLKIPHMGWNNIKFPNQGRLFAGIPEDAYVYFVHSYYLKAQDENIVTATTEYGTHIHASVESGNLFACQFHPEKSSHVGLQILKNFAKLEGKGGR
;
A
#
# COMPACT_ATOMS: atom_id res chain seq x y z
N MET A 1 11.93 -14.89 0.69
CA MET A 1 10.62 -15.09 0.04
C MET A 1 9.67 -13.98 0.46
N ILE A 2 8.90 -13.42 -0.47
CA ILE A 2 7.85 -12.43 -0.24
C ILE A 2 6.49 -13.10 -0.38
N ALA A 3 5.64 -13.04 0.66
CA ALA A 3 4.25 -13.47 0.55
C ALA A 3 3.38 -12.35 -0.02
N LEU A 4 2.68 -12.62 -1.11
CA LEU A 4 1.67 -11.74 -1.70
C LEU A 4 0.29 -12.26 -1.30
N ILE A 5 -0.42 -11.50 -0.47
CA ILE A 5 -1.69 -11.94 0.12
C ILE A 5 -2.78 -12.01 -0.94
N ASP A 6 -3.35 -13.21 -1.13
CA ASP A 6 -4.48 -13.46 -2.00
C ASP A 6 -5.79 -13.44 -1.19
N TYR A 7 -6.57 -12.39 -1.34
CA TYR A 7 -7.91 -12.28 -0.77
C TYR A 7 -8.98 -12.03 -1.85
N ASP A 8 -8.75 -12.60 -3.03
CA ASP A 8 -9.56 -12.42 -4.25
C ASP A 8 -9.56 -10.95 -4.76
N ALA A 9 -8.51 -10.19 -4.43
CA ALA A 9 -8.31 -8.86 -5.01
C ALA A 9 -7.73 -8.98 -6.44
N GLY A 10 -8.13 -8.06 -7.29
CA GLY A 10 -7.56 -7.98 -8.64
C GLY A 10 -6.11 -7.47 -8.63
N ASN A 11 -5.47 -7.52 -9.82
CA ASN A 11 -4.13 -6.96 -10.09
C ASN A 11 -2.93 -7.69 -9.44
N MET A 12 -3.14 -8.81 -8.77
CA MET A 12 -2.05 -9.57 -8.12
C MET A 12 -0.94 -9.97 -9.09
N LYS A 13 -1.28 -10.42 -10.29
CA LYS A 13 -0.30 -10.85 -11.31
C LYS A 13 0.67 -9.74 -11.72
N SER A 14 0.23 -8.49 -11.72
CA SER A 14 1.11 -7.36 -12.07
C SER A 14 2.13 -7.11 -10.96
N VAL A 15 1.70 -7.17 -9.70
CA VAL A 15 2.59 -7.02 -8.53
C VAL A 15 3.56 -8.20 -8.44
N GLU A 16 3.06 -9.43 -8.59
CA GLU A 16 3.88 -10.65 -8.63
C GLU A 16 4.99 -10.55 -9.68
N LYS A 17 4.63 -10.23 -10.95
CA LYS A 17 5.60 -10.08 -12.03
C LYS A 17 6.61 -8.97 -11.79
N ALA A 18 6.20 -7.84 -11.20
CA ALA A 18 7.11 -6.74 -10.90
C ALA A 18 8.14 -7.14 -9.82
N LEU A 19 7.71 -7.87 -8.80
CA LEU A 19 8.61 -8.41 -7.77
C LEU A 19 9.55 -9.48 -8.33
N GLN A 20 9.05 -10.40 -9.17
CA GLN A 20 9.88 -11.39 -9.86
C GLN A 20 10.89 -10.75 -10.80
N LEU A 21 10.50 -9.67 -11.50
CA LEU A 21 11.40 -8.93 -12.41
C LEU A 21 12.60 -8.33 -11.68
N ILE A 22 12.45 -7.96 -10.41
CA ILE A 22 13.56 -7.45 -9.59
C ILE A 22 14.35 -8.57 -8.89
N GLY A 23 14.02 -9.83 -9.14
CA GLY A 23 14.76 -11.02 -8.67
C GLY A 23 14.24 -11.63 -7.38
N GLU A 24 13.04 -11.23 -6.92
CA GLU A 24 12.48 -11.75 -5.67
C GLU A 24 11.72 -13.07 -5.87
N ASP A 25 11.83 -13.95 -4.88
CA ASP A 25 11.00 -15.15 -4.76
C ASP A 25 9.64 -14.76 -4.15
N VAL A 26 8.56 -14.97 -4.89
CA VAL A 26 7.21 -14.52 -4.54
C VAL A 26 6.26 -15.71 -4.44
N LEU A 27 5.57 -15.80 -3.32
CA LEU A 27 4.51 -16.77 -3.08
C LEU A 27 3.16 -16.05 -2.97
N VAL A 28 2.27 -16.29 -3.93
CA VAL A 28 0.87 -15.84 -3.86
C VAL A 28 0.10 -16.84 -2.99
N THR A 29 -0.38 -16.38 -1.84
CA THR A 29 -1.00 -17.30 -0.87
C THR A 29 -2.03 -16.60 0.01
N ARG A 30 -2.96 -17.39 0.54
CA ARG A 30 -3.87 -17.04 1.63
C ARG A 30 -3.71 -17.96 2.86
N ASP A 31 -2.72 -18.85 2.82
CA ASP A 31 -2.44 -19.70 3.98
C ASP A 31 -1.76 -18.88 5.09
N PRO A 32 -2.36 -18.79 6.29
CA PRO A 32 -1.78 -18.06 7.42
C PRO A 32 -0.35 -18.48 7.77
N LYS A 33 -0.05 -19.79 7.65
CA LYS A 33 1.28 -20.32 8.00
C LYS A 33 2.35 -19.84 7.03
N GLU A 34 2.03 -19.81 5.73
CA GLU A 34 2.93 -19.34 4.69
C GLU A 34 3.17 -17.83 4.81
N ILE A 35 2.08 -17.05 5.08
CA ILE A 35 2.18 -15.61 5.29
C ILE A 35 3.06 -15.29 6.50
N LEU A 36 2.84 -15.97 7.62
CA LEU A 36 3.61 -15.74 8.86
C LEU A 36 5.05 -16.23 8.78
N ALA A 37 5.35 -17.19 7.90
CA ALA A 37 6.71 -17.70 7.66
C ALA A 37 7.51 -16.85 6.67
N ALA A 38 6.88 -15.93 5.96
CA ALA A 38 7.53 -15.10 4.94
C ALA A 38 8.49 -14.07 5.55
N ASP A 39 9.56 -13.73 4.81
CA ASP A 39 10.49 -12.66 5.20
C ASP A 39 9.88 -11.27 5.07
N LYS A 40 8.95 -11.12 4.13
CA LYS A 40 8.23 -9.88 3.83
C LYS A 40 6.82 -10.21 3.34
N VAL A 41 5.89 -9.28 3.53
CA VAL A 41 4.50 -9.45 3.14
C VAL A 41 4.02 -8.26 2.32
N VAL A 42 3.28 -8.53 1.25
CA VAL A 42 2.65 -7.50 0.42
C VAL A 42 1.14 -7.70 0.40
N LEU A 43 0.40 -6.65 0.70
CA LEU A 43 -1.06 -6.57 0.58
C LEU A 43 -1.41 -5.70 -0.63
N PRO A 44 -1.63 -6.29 -1.80
CA PRO A 44 -2.10 -5.55 -2.96
C PRO A 44 -3.59 -5.30 -2.84
N GLY A 45 -4.15 -4.45 -3.68
CA GLY A 45 -5.60 -4.37 -3.78
C GLY A 45 -6.08 -3.39 -4.82
N VAL A 46 -7.18 -3.78 -5.46
CA VAL A 46 -8.03 -2.94 -6.31
C VAL A 46 -9.48 -3.29 -6.03
N GLY A 47 -10.40 -2.38 -6.34
CA GLY A 47 -11.81 -2.55 -6.06
C GLY A 47 -12.27 -1.69 -4.88
N SER A 48 -13.36 -2.08 -4.22
CA SER A 48 -13.95 -1.29 -3.15
C SER A 48 -13.42 -1.69 -1.78
N PHE A 49 -13.34 -0.71 -0.88
CA PHE A 49 -12.90 -0.89 0.51
C PHE A 49 -13.76 -1.93 1.25
N GLY A 50 -15.09 -1.85 1.11
CA GLY A 50 -16.01 -2.77 1.80
C GLY A 50 -15.90 -4.21 1.34
N ASP A 51 -15.79 -4.45 0.02
CA ASP A 51 -15.62 -5.81 -0.51
C ASP A 51 -14.28 -6.40 -0.09
N ALA A 52 -13.22 -5.60 -0.11
CA ALA A 52 -11.90 -6.02 0.34
C ALA A 52 -11.90 -6.44 1.82
N MET A 53 -12.47 -5.61 2.71
CA MET A 53 -12.59 -5.97 4.14
C MET A 53 -13.44 -7.21 4.36
N LYS A 54 -14.55 -7.35 3.61
CA LYS A 54 -15.39 -8.57 3.65
C LYS A 54 -14.58 -9.82 3.28
N ASN A 55 -13.78 -9.75 2.23
CA ASN A 55 -12.94 -10.87 1.79
C ASN A 55 -11.84 -11.18 2.82
N LEU A 56 -11.16 -10.17 3.38
CA LEU A 56 -10.17 -10.39 4.43
C LEU A 56 -10.77 -11.09 5.66
N HIS A 57 -11.99 -10.70 6.06
CA HIS A 57 -12.72 -11.40 7.13
C HIS A 57 -13.12 -12.82 6.73
N HIS A 58 -13.65 -13.00 5.51
CA HIS A 58 -14.08 -14.31 5.00
C HIS A 58 -12.94 -15.34 5.00
N PHE A 59 -11.75 -14.92 4.62
CA PHE A 59 -10.56 -15.80 4.59
C PHE A 59 -9.80 -15.85 5.92
N GLY A 60 -10.27 -15.17 6.97
CA GLY A 60 -9.60 -15.13 8.28
C GLY A 60 -8.25 -14.43 8.28
N LEU A 61 -8.01 -13.52 7.32
CA LEU A 61 -6.71 -12.88 7.13
C LEU A 61 -6.49 -11.66 8.03
N VAL A 62 -7.55 -11.08 8.60
CA VAL A 62 -7.43 -9.91 9.48
C VAL A 62 -6.48 -10.17 10.67
N PRO A 63 -6.66 -11.22 11.49
CA PRO A 63 -5.73 -11.50 12.59
C PRO A 63 -4.31 -11.84 12.10
N VAL A 64 -4.18 -12.45 10.93
CA VAL A 64 -2.87 -12.77 10.34
C VAL A 64 -2.10 -11.50 9.99
N ILE A 65 -2.76 -10.50 9.36
CA ILE A 65 -2.14 -9.22 9.03
C ILE A 65 -1.73 -8.48 10.30
N HIS A 66 -2.58 -8.45 11.33
CA HIS A 66 -2.22 -7.85 12.63
C HIS A 66 -0.99 -8.52 13.24
N GLN A 67 -0.90 -9.84 13.19
CA GLN A 67 0.25 -10.58 13.70
C GLN A 67 1.53 -10.26 12.91
N VAL A 68 1.48 -10.22 11.57
CA VAL A 68 2.61 -9.85 10.70
C VAL A 68 3.16 -8.47 11.10
N VAL A 69 2.29 -7.48 11.30
CA VAL A 69 2.68 -6.12 11.69
C VAL A 69 3.24 -6.10 13.13
N GLN A 70 2.61 -6.81 14.06
CA GLN A 70 3.07 -6.90 15.45
C GLN A 70 4.46 -7.55 15.54
N GLU A 71 4.74 -8.54 14.70
CA GLU A 71 6.05 -9.20 14.60
C GLU A 71 7.11 -8.38 13.87
N GLN A 72 6.75 -7.16 13.43
CA GLN A 72 7.63 -6.25 12.69
C GLN A 72 8.18 -6.86 11.39
N THR A 73 7.48 -7.84 10.82
CA THR A 73 7.77 -8.32 9.47
C THR A 73 7.55 -7.19 8.48
N PRO A 74 8.51 -6.87 7.57
CA PRO A 74 8.30 -5.82 6.59
C PRO A 74 7.03 -6.06 5.77
N PHE A 75 6.14 -5.07 5.81
CA PHE A 75 4.82 -5.14 5.20
C PHE A 75 4.59 -3.97 4.25
N LEU A 76 4.12 -4.24 3.03
CA LEU A 76 3.82 -3.22 2.03
C LEU A 76 2.35 -3.29 1.59
N GLY A 77 1.57 -2.25 1.90
CA GLY A 77 0.24 -2.05 1.32
C GLY A 77 0.30 -1.27 0.00
N ILE A 78 -0.36 -1.76 -1.07
CA ILE A 78 -0.37 -1.10 -2.38
C ILE A 78 -1.81 -0.70 -2.74
N CYS A 79 -2.02 0.57 -3.04
CA CYS A 79 -3.28 1.19 -3.47
C CYS A 79 -4.40 0.94 -2.45
N LEU A 80 -5.38 0.09 -2.73
CA LEU A 80 -6.39 -0.30 -1.76
C LEU A 80 -5.77 -0.92 -0.50
N GLY A 81 -4.65 -1.64 -0.64
CA GLY A 81 -3.90 -2.19 0.49
C GLY A 81 -3.40 -1.12 1.46
N LEU A 82 -3.04 0.09 0.99
CA LEU A 82 -2.79 1.24 1.87
C LEU A 82 -4.06 1.62 2.62
N GLN A 83 -5.17 1.76 1.92
CA GLN A 83 -6.42 2.26 2.50
C GLN A 83 -6.94 1.33 3.62
N LEU A 84 -6.83 0.02 3.41
CA LEU A 84 -7.29 -1.00 4.36
C LEU A 84 -6.55 -0.95 5.71
N LEU A 85 -5.35 -0.39 5.79
CA LEU A 85 -4.59 -0.26 7.04
C LEU A 85 -5.19 0.74 8.03
N PHE A 86 -6.04 1.65 7.53
CA PHE A 86 -6.65 2.72 8.32
C PHE A 86 -8.00 2.33 8.91
N GLU A 87 -8.65 3.27 9.61
CA GLU A 87 -9.82 2.96 10.46
C GLU A 87 -11.12 2.83 9.66
N LYS A 88 -11.33 3.69 8.65
CA LYS A 88 -12.59 3.79 7.90
C LYS A 88 -12.41 4.44 6.54
N SER A 89 -13.43 4.30 5.69
CA SER A 89 -13.47 4.92 4.37
C SER A 89 -14.86 5.48 4.06
N GLU A 90 -14.91 6.67 3.48
CA GLU A 90 -16.15 7.26 2.92
C GLU A 90 -16.73 6.42 1.78
N GLU A 91 -15.94 5.56 1.14
CA GLU A 91 -16.42 4.64 0.11
C GLU A 91 -17.42 3.61 0.66
N SER A 92 -17.23 3.20 1.91
CA SER A 92 -18.01 2.13 2.54
C SER A 92 -18.41 2.51 3.96
N PRO A 93 -19.39 3.43 4.13
CA PRO A 93 -19.84 3.87 5.44
C PRO A 93 -20.26 2.71 6.33
N GLY A 94 -19.75 2.69 7.57
CA GLY A 94 -20.04 1.65 8.55
C GLY A 94 -19.15 0.40 8.44
N VAL A 95 -18.24 0.34 7.46
CA VAL A 95 -17.23 -0.72 7.39
C VAL A 95 -15.94 -0.22 8.05
N GLU A 96 -15.47 -0.95 9.04
CA GLU A 96 -14.19 -0.71 9.69
C GLU A 96 -13.05 -1.32 8.86
N GLY A 97 -11.93 -0.58 8.75
CA GLY A 97 -10.68 -1.10 8.20
C GLY A 97 -9.92 -1.95 9.20
N LEU A 98 -8.66 -2.23 8.90
CA LEU A 98 -7.77 -2.97 9.81
C LEU A 98 -7.43 -2.16 11.08
N GLY A 99 -7.55 -0.83 11.06
CA GLY A 99 -7.32 0.03 12.22
C GLY A 99 -5.88 -0.05 12.77
N ILE A 100 -4.92 -0.47 11.95
CA ILE A 100 -3.50 -0.57 12.32
C ILE A 100 -2.89 0.82 12.43
N LEU A 101 -3.28 1.73 11.53
CA LEU A 101 -2.87 3.13 11.51
C LEU A 101 -4.07 4.04 11.74
N LYS A 102 -3.84 5.20 12.36
CA LYS A 102 -4.86 6.21 12.64
C LYS A 102 -5.04 7.16 11.46
N GLY A 103 -6.29 7.36 11.08
CA GLY A 103 -6.69 8.21 9.96
C GLY A 103 -7.87 7.65 9.21
N GLU A 104 -8.27 8.35 8.16
CA GLU A 104 -9.45 8.02 7.39
C GLU A 104 -9.21 8.15 5.89
N ILE A 105 -10.01 7.43 5.12
CA ILE A 105 -9.99 7.46 3.67
C ILE A 105 -11.17 8.32 3.19
N LEU A 106 -10.86 9.44 2.55
CA LEU A 106 -11.80 10.44 2.10
C LEU A 106 -11.98 10.40 0.58
N ARG A 107 -13.13 10.84 0.09
CA ARG A 107 -13.34 11.02 -1.33
C ARG A 107 -12.59 12.25 -1.83
N ILE A 108 -11.94 12.14 -2.99
CA ILE A 108 -11.34 13.30 -3.67
C ILE A 108 -12.45 14.30 -3.96
N PRO A 109 -12.31 15.60 -3.53
CA PRO A 109 -13.35 16.60 -3.71
C PRO A 109 -13.60 16.86 -5.21
N ALA A 110 -14.88 16.93 -5.58
CA ALA A 110 -15.27 17.32 -6.93
C ALA A 110 -14.92 18.81 -7.13
N THR A 111 -14.05 19.09 -8.09
CA THR A 111 -13.66 20.44 -8.49
C THR A 111 -13.90 20.60 -9.97
N GLU A 112 -14.37 21.77 -10.41
CA GLU A 112 -14.63 22.05 -11.81
C GLU A 112 -13.36 21.80 -12.65
N GLY A 113 -13.50 21.03 -13.74
CA GLY A 113 -12.40 20.63 -14.62
C GLY A 113 -11.54 19.48 -14.14
N LEU A 114 -11.72 19.00 -12.90
CA LEU A 114 -10.97 17.87 -12.37
C LEU A 114 -11.74 16.55 -12.60
N LYS A 115 -11.08 15.59 -13.24
CA LYS A 115 -11.67 14.26 -13.45
C LYS A 115 -11.43 13.35 -12.23
N ILE A 116 -12.47 12.66 -11.78
CA ILE A 116 -12.38 11.61 -10.76
C ILE A 116 -12.79 10.30 -11.42
N PRO A 117 -11.97 9.24 -11.29
CA PRO A 117 -10.80 9.07 -10.44
C PRO A 117 -9.57 9.89 -10.87
N HIS A 118 -8.66 10.17 -9.93
CA HIS A 118 -7.27 10.53 -10.21
C HIS A 118 -6.63 9.35 -10.94
N MET A 119 -6.46 9.47 -12.25
CA MET A 119 -5.96 8.40 -13.09
C MET A 119 -4.84 8.93 -13.99
N GLY A 120 -3.66 8.35 -13.85
CA GLY A 120 -2.48 8.72 -14.65
C GLY A 120 -1.25 8.99 -13.81
N TRP A 121 -0.27 9.62 -14.46
CA TRP A 121 1.01 9.96 -13.86
C TRP A 121 0.92 11.28 -13.12
N ASN A 122 1.42 11.28 -11.89
CA ASN A 122 1.57 12.49 -11.09
C ASN A 122 2.87 12.43 -10.30
N ASN A 123 3.43 13.60 -9.97
CA ASN A 123 4.65 13.69 -9.21
C ASN A 123 4.40 13.52 -7.70
N ILE A 124 5.44 13.09 -7.00
CA ILE A 124 5.42 12.95 -5.54
C ILE A 124 6.47 13.84 -4.88
N LYS A 125 6.12 14.34 -3.70
CA LYS A 125 6.99 15.11 -2.80
C LYS A 125 7.26 14.30 -1.54
N PHE A 126 8.38 14.52 -0.89
CA PHE A 126 8.81 13.79 0.30
C PHE A 126 8.82 14.70 1.54
N PRO A 127 7.69 14.83 2.27
CA PRO A 127 7.63 15.66 3.49
C PRO A 127 8.50 15.09 4.61
N ASN A 128 8.66 13.77 4.66
CA ASN A 128 9.52 13.07 5.60
C ASN A 128 10.39 12.05 4.85
N GLN A 129 11.52 11.69 5.42
CA GLN A 129 12.37 10.64 4.85
C GLN A 129 11.67 9.28 4.94
N GLY A 130 11.65 8.56 3.82
CA GLY A 130 11.10 7.21 3.73
C GLY A 130 12.08 6.25 3.09
N ARG A 131 12.23 5.07 3.68
CA ARG A 131 13.14 4.02 3.17
C ARG A 131 12.75 3.53 1.76
N LEU A 132 11.45 3.54 1.44
CA LEU A 132 10.99 3.19 0.09
C LEU A 132 11.52 4.15 -0.99
N PHE A 133 11.81 5.40 -0.63
CA PHE A 133 12.20 6.45 -1.57
C PHE A 133 13.71 6.72 -1.63
N ALA A 134 14.52 5.84 -1.03
CA ALA A 134 15.97 5.96 -1.11
C ALA A 134 16.45 5.97 -2.57
N GLY A 135 17.16 7.05 -2.94
CA GLY A 135 17.70 7.24 -4.29
C GLY A 135 16.67 7.66 -5.35
N ILE A 136 15.43 7.99 -4.95
CA ILE A 136 14.41 8.52 -5.85
C ILE A 136 14.41 10.04 -5.75
N PRO A 137 14.51 10.77 -6.88
CA PRO A 137 14.48 12.22 -6.87
C PRO A 137 13.10 12.76 -6.48
N GLU A 138 13.07 13.94 -5.86
CA GLU A 138 11.83 14.70 -5.71
C GLU A 138 11.20 14.99 -7.07
N ASP A 139 9.88 15.12 -7.07
CA ASP A 139 9.09 15.28 -8.30
C ASP A 139 9.12 14.07 -9.25
N ALA A 140 9.60 12.91 -8.79
CA ALA A 140 9.48 11.68 -9.56
C ALA A 140 8.00 11.36 -9.83
N TYR A 141 7.71 10.90 -11.05
CA TYR A 141 6.35 10.55 -11.46
C TYR A 141 6.06 9.09 -11.18
N VAL A 142 4.86 8.84 -10.62
CA VAL A 142 4.30 7.51 -10.37
C VAL A 142 2.86 7.44 -10.87
N TYR A 143 2.34 6.24 -11.07
CA TYR A 143 1.01 6.01 -11.62
C TYR A 143 -0.04 5.85 -10.54
N PHE A 144 -1.08 6.69 -10.61
CA PHE A 144 -2.24 6.69 -9.73
C PHE A 144 -3.49 6.20 -10.46
N VAL A 145 -4.38 5.54 -9.73
CA VAL A 145 -5.76 5.28 -10.14
C VAL A 145 -6.63 5.09 -8.90
N HIS A 146 -7.21 6.16 -8.39
CA HIS A 146 -8.05 6.13 -7.18
C HIS A 146 -9.03 7.29 -7.13
N SER A 147 -10.18 7.08 -6.47
CA SER A 147 -11.21 8.10 -6.19
C SER A 147 -11.22 8.52 -4.72
N TYR A 148 -10.58 7.73 -3.87
CA TYR A 148 -10.48 7.97 -2.44
C TYR A 148 -9.00 8.05 -2.04
N TYR A 149 -8.68 8.85 -1.05
CA TYR A 149 -7.32 9.14 -0.63
C TYR A 149 -7.17 9.13 0.88
N LEU A 150 -5.98 8.86 1.35
CA LEU A 150 -5.63 8.87 2.76
C LEU A 150 -5.51 10.29 3.30
N LYS A 151 -6.11 10.51 4.48
CA LYS A 151 -5.78 11.58 5.42
C LYS A 151 -5.31 10.95 6.73
N ALA A 152 -3.99 10.79 6.88
CA ALA A 152 -3.39 10.26 8.10
C ALA A 152 -3.58 11.25 9.25
N GLN A 153 -3.86 10.75 10.47
CA GLN A 153 -3.95 11.58 11.66
C GLN A 153 -2.57 12.04 12.14
N ASP A 154 -1.57 11.19 12.05
CA ASP A 154 -0.16 11.50 12.32
C ASP A 154 0.59 11.76 11.00
N GLU A 155 0.92 13.02 10.73
CA GLU A 155 1.65 13.40 9.52
C GLU A 155 3.12 13.01 9.55
N ASN A 156 3.68 12.65 10.71
CA ASN A 156 5.07 12.18 10.79
C ASN A 156 5.30 10.84 10.06
N ILE A 157 4.25 10.03 9.90
CA ILE A 157 4.34 8.78 9.14
C ILE A 157 4.25 8.99 7.63
N VAL A 158 3.86 10.19 7.15
CA VAL A 158 3.65 10.45 5.72
C VAL A 158 5.00 10.66 5.04
N THR A 159 5.36 9.77 4.14
CA THR A 159 6.65 9.77 3.43
C THR A 159 6.57 10.23 1.99
N ALA A 160 5.37 10.27 1.40
CA ALA A 160 5.15 10.91 0.12
C ALA A 160 3.78 11.57 0.06
N THR A 161 3.70 12.70 -0.66
CA THR A 161 2.48 13.44 -0.93
C THR A 161 2.35 13.78 -2.41
N THR A 162 1.14 14.07 -2.87
CA THR A 162 0.86 14.60 -4.21
C THR A 162 -0.34 15.53 -4.16
N GLU A 163 -0.46 16.39 -5.17
CA GLU A 163 -1.58 17.33 -5.29
C GLU A 163 -2.52 16.87 -6.42
N TYR A 164 -3.81 16.70 -6.09
CA TYR A 164 -4.85 16.43 -7.08
C TYR A 164 -6.21 16.89 -6.56
N GLY A 165 -6.51 18.18 -6.75
CA GLY A 165 -7.72 18.82 -6.19
C GLY A 165 -7.70 18.97 -4.67
N THR A 166 -6.82 18.26 -4.01
CA THR A 166 -6.54 18.32 -2.57
C THR A 166 -5.12 17.79 -2.32
N HIS A 167 -4.62 18.04 -1.12
CA HIS A 167 -3.36 17.47 -0.66
C HIS A 167 -3.55 16.02 -0.27
N ILE A 168 -2.87 15.10 -0.95
CA ILE A 168 -3.03 13.65 -0.79
C ILE A 168 -1.80 13.06 -0.10
N HIS A 169 -2.00 12.35 1.00
CA HIS A 169 -0.98 11.53 1.63
C HIS A 169 -0.78 10.25 0.79
N ALA A 170 0.22 10.26 -0.08
CA ALA A 170 0.41 9.24 -1.11
C ALA A 170 1.22 8.03 -0.64
N SER A 171 1.97 8.15 0.45
CA SER A 171 2.70 7.04 1.06
C SER A 171 2.93 7.27 2.56
N VAL A 172 2.97 6.18 3.31
CA VAL A 172 3.25 6.18 4.75
C VAL A 172 4.29 5.13 5.11
N GLU A 173 5.01 5.40 6.20
CA GLU A 173 5.97 4.48 6.83
C GLU A 173 5.84 4.59 8.35
N SER A 174 5.65 3.44 9.03
CA SER A 174 5.60 3.35 10.48
C SER A 174 6.27 2.05 10.94
N GLY A 175 7.47 2.14 11.51
CA GLY A 175 8.28 0.96 11.79
C GLY A 175 8.58 0.17 10.51
N ASN A 176 8.23 -1.11 10.46
CA ASN A 176 8.36 -1.96 9.28
C ASN A 176 7.08 -2.06 8.44
N LEU A 177 6.11 -1.17 8.69
CA LEU A 177 4.90 -1.04 7.91
C LEU A 177 5.06 0.09 6.89
N PHE A 178 4.88 -0.24 5.63
CA PHE A 178 4.95 0.65 4.48
C PHE A 178 3.65 0.58 3.68
N ALA A 179 3.25 1.69 3.09
CA ALA A 179 2.16 1.66 2.13
C ALA A 179 2.21 2.81 1.13
N CYS A 180 1.69 2.60 -0.08
CA CYS A 180 1.59 3.62 -1.11
C CYS A 180 0.23 3.58 -1.83
N GLN A 181 -0.31 4.76 -2.17
CA GLN A 181 -1.57 4.90 -2.90
C GLN A 181 -1.39 4.64 -4.39
N PHE A 182 -0.25 4.98 -4.94
CA PHE A 182 0.09 4.71 -6.33
C PHE A 182 0.45 3.23 -6.53
N HIS A 183 0.56 2.84 -7.79
CA HIS A 183 0.91 1.49 -8.21
C HIS A 183 2.39 1.41 -8.60
N PRO A 184 3.32 0.98 -7.73
CA PRO A 184 4.73 0.87 -8.09
C PRO A 184 4.95 -0.09 -9.25
N GLU A 185 4.18 -1.18 -9.34
CA GLU A 185 4.23 -2.15 -10.45
C GLU A 185 3.82 -1.56 -11.81
N LYS A 186 3.21 -0.35 -11.83
CA LYS A 186 2.82 0.40 -13.03
C LYS A 186 3.61 1.70 -13.20
N SER A 187 4.58 1.96 -12.33
CA SER A 187 5.32 3.24 -12.26
C SER A 187 6.71 3.16 -12.90
N SER A 188 6.89 2.30 -13.92
CA SER A 188 8.14 2.17 -14.68
C SER A 188 9.37 1.98 -13.79
N HIS A 189 10.51 2.58 -14.13
CA HIS A 189 11.76 2.44 -13.37
C HIS A 189 11.69 3.01 -11.94
N VAL A 190 10.91 4.08 -11.71
CA VAL A 190 10.70 4.64 -10.37
C VAL A 190 10.00 3.62 -9.48
N GLY A 191 8.92 3.01 -9.99
CA GLY A 191 8.19 1.99 -9.25
C GLY A 191 9.02 0.74 -8.97
N LEU A 192 9.82 0.28 -9.95
CA LEU A 192 10.73 -0.84 -9.73
C LEU A 192 11.81 -0.52 -8.69
N GLN A 193 12.30 0.73 -8.64
CA GLN A 193 13.24 1.15 -7.61
C GLN A 193 12.60 1.15 -6.21
N ILE A 194 11.34 1.59 -6.08
CA ILE A 194 10.57 1.53 -4.83
C ILE A 194 10.42 0.07 -4.37
N LEU A 195 10.04 -0.84 -5.27
CA LEU A 195 9.96 -2.27 -4.95
C LEU A 195 11.32 -2.88 -4.57
N LYS A 196 12.40 -2.48 -5.25
CA LYS A 196 13.77 -2.88 -4.88
C LYS A 196 14.16 -2.39 -3.49
N ASN A 197 13.79 -1.16 -3.13
CA ASN A 197 14.05 -0.61 -1.82
C ASN A 197 13.31 -1.40 -0.74
N PHE A 198 12.04 -1.75 -0.97
CA PHE A 198 11.29 -2.64 -0.09
C PHE A 198 11.94 -4.03 0.03
N ALA A 199 12.34 -4.61 -1.09
CA ALA A 199 12.97 -5.93 -1.13
C ALA A 199 14.31 -5.99 -0.36
N LYS A 200 15.06 -4.89 -0.31
CA LYS A 200 16.33 -4.76 0.42
C LYS A 200 16.17 -4.59 1.93
N LEU A 201 14.97 -4.32 2.44
CA LEU A 201 14.75 -4.24 3.88
C LEU A 201 15.12 -5.57 4.53
N GLU A 202 15.67 -5.50 5.73
CA GLU A 202 15.96 -6.71 6.51
C GLU A 202 14.64 -7.45 6.77
N GLY A 203 14.63 -8.75 6.45
CA GLY A 203 13.50 -9.62 6.69
C GLY A 203 13.31 -9.95 8.16
N LYS A 204 12.29 -10.74 8.46
CA LYS A 204 12.01 -11.26 9.79
C LYS A 204 13.24 -12.03 10.32
N GLY A 205 13.91 -11.50 11.34
CA GLY A 205 15.07 -12.15 11.98
C GLY A 205 16.43 -11.57 11.64
N GLY A 206 16.53 -10.56 10.79
CA GLY A 206 17.75 -9.76 10.62
C GLY A 206 18.03 -8.92 11.88
N ARG A 207 18.91 -9.42 12.75
CA ARG A 207 19.57 -8.64 13.81
C ARG A 207 21.02 -8.45 13.43
#